data_80ed2f96af9bf4927829f0bf0786a7b5
#
_entry.id   80ed2f96af9bf4927829f0bf0786a7b5
#
_cell.length_a   1.000
_cell.length_b   1.000
_cell.length_c   1.000
_cell.angle_alpha   90.00
_cell.angle_beta   90.00
_cell.angle_gamma   90.00
#
_symmetry.space_group_name_H-M   'P 1'
#
loop_
_entity.id
_entity.type
_entity.pdbx_description
1 polymer ?
#
loop_
_entity_poly.entity_id
_entity_poly.type
_entity_poly.pdbx_seq_one_letter_code
_entity_poly.pdbx_strand_id
1 'polypeptide(L)'
;VLRVAVVGSGPSGVYTAQALLQQSRVPDVRVHVLDRLPTPYGLVRYGVAPDHEKIKSLQSSLRAVLEDERITFVGHVEVGGPGGLSPARLKELYHAVVYCVGAAADRPLSVPGEDLPGSFSATEFVSWYSAHPDAAADGFALHAGSAVVVGVGNVAVDVARILARGAAELRATDVPRAALDALGSSRVRDVHIAGRRGPSQARFTTKELRELGALPGVRMVVDGTELALDPAYAAPAGGPGTPPLPAVVRRNLEVLRGWSQNPPPAPHGLERRIRMRFFLRPVELLERGGRVAGVRFARTAPDGAGGVRDTGAYEDVEAQLVLRAVGYRGTPLPGLPFDPAHGTVPHLAGRVLRDGVASPGEYVAGWIKRGPTGVIGSNRSCAKETVASLVEDAPLLVRGDVTADPLEALRASGQLPVEWDGWLSIERAEAELGRSLGRGRVKIPDWSGLLDAARGEGR
;
A
#
# COMPACT_ATOMS: atom_id res chain seq x y z
N VAL A 1 3.72 1.35 35.66
CA VAL A 1 3.99 1.66 34.23
C VAL A 1 3.46 0.54 33.36
N LEU A 2 2.53 0.85 32.45
CA LEU A 2 2.08 -0.09 31.42
C LEU A 2 3.06 -0.01 30.24
N ARG A 3 3.80 -1.09 29.96
CA ARG A 3 4.70 -1.19 28.82
C ARG A 3 4.00 -1.88 27.67
N VAL A 4 3.91 -1.21 26.53
CA VAL A 4 3.22 -1.71 25.34
C VAL A 4 4.18 -1.75 24.16
N ALA A 5 4.25 -2.87 23.45
CA ALA A 5 4.86 -2.97 22.14
C ALA A 5 3.80 -2.76 21.06
N VAL A 6 4.06 -1.87 20.12
CA VAL A 6 3.29 -1.72 18.90
C VAL A 6 4.16 -2.21 17.75
N VAL A 7 3.76 -3.27 17.07
CA VAL A 7 4.51 -3.90 15.99
C VAL A 7 4.02 -3.34 14.66
N GLY A 8 4.84 -2.51 14.04
CA GLY A 8 4.56 -1.77 12.82
C GLY A 8 4.48 -0.27 13.08
N SER A 9 5.27 0.52 12.35
CA SER A 9 5.36 1.98 12.45
C SER A 9 4.63 2.73 11.34
N GLY A 10 3.75 2.04 10.61
CA GLY A 10 2.83 2.66 9.67
C GLY A 10 1.71 3.44 10.38
N PRO A 11 0.77 4.04 9.63
CA PRO A 11 -0.31 4.84 10.21
C PRO A 11 -1.08 4.12 11.32
N SER A 12 -1.37 2.83 11.15
CA SER A 12 -2.08 2.04 12.15
C SER A 12 -1.31 1.99 13.48
N GLY A 13 -0.02 1.71 13.43
CA GLY A 13 0.83 1.62 14.64
C GLY A 13 0.99 2.98 15.31
N VAL A 14 1.26 4.03 14.55
CA VAL A 14 1.41 5.39 15.09
C VAL A 14 0.11 5.90 15.72
N TYR A 15 -1.04 5.67 15.08
CA TYR A 15 -2.33 6.04 15.68
C TYR A 15 -2.69 5.19 16.90
N THR A 16 -2.24 3.94 16.96
CA THR A 16 -2.37 3.10 18.15
C THR A 16 -1.55 3.67 19.31
N ALA A 17 -0.29 4.03 19.06
CA ALA A 17 0.56 4.70 20.03
C ALA A 17 -0.07 6.02 20.50
N GLN A 18 -0.56 6.84 19.57
CA GLN A 18 -1.25 8.09 19.90
C GLN A 18 -2.48 7.87 20.79
N ALA A 19 -3.32 6.89 20.46
CA ALA A 19 -4.50 6.56 21.24
C ALA A 19 -4.15 6.09 22.66
N LEU A 20 -3.07 5.32 22.82
CA LEU A 20 -2.53 4.92 24.13
C LEU A 20 -2.10 6.13 24.96
N LEU A 21 -1.53 7.15 24.35
CA LEU A 21 -1.10 8.37 25.08
C LEU A 21 -2.27 9.30 25.41
N GLN A 22 -3.34 9.30 24.62
CA GLN A 22 -4.48 10.19 24.77
C GLN A 22 -5.56 9.70 25.75
N GLN A 23 -5.56 8.40 26.09
CA GLN A 23 -6.48 7.86 27.07
C GLN A 23 -6.07 8.27 28.51
N SER A 24 -7.03 8.38 29.42
CA SER A 24 -6.82 8.88 30.78
C SER A 24 -6.91 7.82 31.89
N ARG A 25 -7.36 6.61 31.55
CA ARG A 25 -7.60 5.54 32.53
C ARG A 25 -6.31 4.90 33.06
N VAL A 26 -5.27 4.87 32.23
CA VAL A 26 -3.93 4.37 32.57
C VAL A 26 -2.93 5.46 32.26
N PRO A 27 -2.62 6.37 33.20
CA PRO A 27 -1.82 7.57 32.90
C PRO A 27 -0.35 7.28 32.63
N ASP A 28 0.20 6.21 33.21
CA ASP A 28 1.62 5.87 33.08
C ASP A 28 1.80 4.74 32.06
N VAL A 29 1.89 5.14 30.78
CA VAL A 29 2.09 4.23 29.64
C VAL A 29 3.42 4.56 28.96
N ARG A 30 4.20 3.52 28.64
CA ARG A 30 5.40 3.59 27.80
C ARG A 30 5.18 2.70 26.58
N VAL A 31 5.46 3.23 25.40
CA VAL A 31 5.19 2.56 24.12
C VAL A 31 6.48 2.41 23.34
N HIS A 32 6.82 1.19 22.96
CA HIS A 32 7.84 0.93 21.95
C HIS A 32 7.16 0.61 20.63
N VAL A 33 7.47 1.38 19.59
CA VAL A 33 6.99 1.15 18.23
C VAL A 33 8.10 0.44 17.47
N LEU A 34 7.90 -0.86 17.24
CA LEU A 34 8.86 -1.72 16.55
C LEU A 34 8.57 -1.77 15.06
N ASP A 35 9.60 -1.75 14.24
CA ASP A 35 9.48 -1.96 12.81
C ASP A 35 10.63 -2.82 12.27
N ARG A 36 10.34 -3.67 11.30
CA ARG A 36 11.36 -4.45 10.59
C ARG A 36 12.33 -3.55 9.82
N LEU A 37 11.80 -2.45 9.29
CA LEU A 37 12.59 -1.46 8.56
C LEU A 37 13.29 -0.49 9.53
N PRO A 38 14.47 0.04 9.19
CA PRO A 38 15.13 1.07 9.98
C PRO A 38 14.45 2.45 9.88
N THR A 39 13.38 2.54 9.11
CA THR A 39 12.65 3.75 8.77
C THR A 39 11.18 3.64 9.17
N PRO A 40 10.57 4.68 9.76
CA PRO A 40 9.17 4.68 10.14
C PRO A 40 8.23 4.98 8.97
N TYR A 41 6.94 5.04 9.27
CA TYR A 41 5.79 5.51 8.49
C TYR A 41 5.17 4.47 7.54
N GLY A 42 5.73 3.28 7.38
CA GLY A 42 5.13 2.21 6.58
C GLY A 42 4.76 2.67 5.16
N LEU A 43 3.53 2.43 4.74
CA LEU A 43 3.07 2.79 3.38
C LEU A 43 2.99 4.30 3.11
N VAL A 44 2.97 5.17 4.12
CA VAL A 44 3.08 6.62 3.87
C VAL A 44 4.45 6.95 3.28
N ARG A 45 5.49 6.20 3.66
CA ARG A 45 6.82 6.30 3.06
C ARG A 45 6.98 5.45 1.79
N TYR A 46 6.50 4.21 1.80
CA TYR A 46 6.82 3.19 0.79
C TYR A 46 5.66 2.75 -0.10
N GLY A 47 4.48 3.32 0.06
CA GLY A 47 3.29 2.96 -0.71
C GLY A 47 2.59 4.14 -1.37
N VAL A 48 2.75 5.35 -0.85
CA VAL A 48 2.22 6.56 -1.46
C VAL A 48 3.07 6.96 -2.65
N ALA A 49 2.43 7.20 -3.80
CA ALA A 49 3.13 7.61 -5.00
C ALA A 49 3.98 8.88 -4.75
N PRO A 50 5.18 8.97 -5.36
CA PRO A 50 6.14 10.03 -5.07
C PRO A 50 5.64 11.44 -5.40
N ASP A 51 4.69 11.56 -6.31
CA ASP A 51 4.05 12.80 -6.74
C ASP A 51 2.86 13.23 -5.86
N HIS A 52 2.49 12.46 -4.82
CA HIS A 52 1.42 12.80 -3.87
C HIS A 52 1.96 13.53 -2.63
N GLU A 53 2.46 14.74 -2.79
CA GLU A 53 3.06 15.54 -1.71
C GLU A 53 2.13 15.77 -0.52
N LYS A 54 0.83 16.02 -0.75
CA LYS A 54 -0.16 16.22 0.32
C LYS A 54 -0.35 15.01 1.22
N ILE A 55 -0.27 13.80 0.67
CA ILE A 55 -0.36 12.57 1.47
C ILE A 55 0.96 12.34 2.20
N LYS A 56 2.09 12.63 1.55
CA LYS A 56 3.41 12.58 2.20
C LYS A 56 3.53 13.57 3.35
N SER A 57 2.84 14.72 3.31
CA SER A 57 2.82 15.67 4.43
C SER A 57 2.23 15.09 5.73
N LEU A 58 1.48 13.98 5.64
CA LEU A 58 1.04 13.24 6.84
C LEU A 58 2.22 12.71 7.66
N GLN A 59 3.40 12.54 7.07
CA GLN A 59 4.60 12.18 7.82
C GLN A 59 4.87 13.14 8.97
N SER A 60 4.63 14.43 8.78
CA SER A 60 4.81 15.43 9.85
C SER A 60 3.90 15.18 11.06
N SER A 61 2.65 14.80 10.82
CA SER A 61 1.71 14.45 11.89
C SER A 61 2.09 13.15 12.59
N LEU A 62 2.56 12.15 11.84
CA LEU A 62 3.03 10.88 12.41
C LEU A 62 4.33 11.08 13.18
N ARG A 63 5.22 11.93 12.69
CA ARG A 63 6.47 12.32 13.35
C ARG A 63 6.21 12.92 14.72
N ALA A 64 5.29 13.88 14.81
CA ALA A 64 4.95 14.52 16.07
C ALA A 64 4.50 13.54 17.16
N VAL A 65 3.86 12.43 16.78
CA VAL A 65 3.51 11.35 17.71
C VAL A 65 4.74 10.56 18.13
N LEU A 66 5.60 10.18 17.18
CA LEU A 66 6.79 9.38 17.47
C LEU A 66 7.86 10.14 18.28
N GLU A 67 7.81 11.48 18.30
CA GLU A 67 8.68 12.34 19.09
C GLU A 67 8.19 12.59 20.54
N ASP A 68 7.04 12.02 20.95
CA ASP A 68 6.59 12.08 22.35
C ASP A 68 7.54 11.27 23.25
N GLU A 69 7.96 11.84 24.37
CA GLU A 69 8.92 11.25 25.31
C GLU A 69 8.50 9.87 25.89
N ARG A 70 7.22 9.54 25.80
CA ARG A 70 6.67 8.24 26.24
C ARG A 70 6.73 7.18 25.14
N ILE A 71 7.17 7.53 23.92
CA ILE A 71 7.30 6.65 22.77
C ILE A 71 8.77 6.46 22.45
N THR A 72 9.17 5.22 22.20
CA THR A 72 10.48 4.88 21.65
C THR A 72 10.29 4.18 20.31
N PHE A 73 10.81 4.76 19.23
CA PHE A 73 10.89 4.07 17.94
C PHE A 73 12.04 3.07 17.97
N VAL A 74 11.78 1.84 17.53
CA VAL A 74 12.73 0.72 17.53
C VAL A 74 12.68 0.06 16.15
N GLY A 75 13.38 0.64 15.20
CA GLY A 75 13.50 0.13 13.83
C GLY A 75 14.54 -0.98 13.72
N HIS A 76 14.55 -1.67 12.58
CA HIS A 76 15.43 -2.80 12.28
C HIS A 76 15.26 -3.96 13.28
N VAL A 77 14.04 -4.19 13.73
CA VAL A 77 13.67 -5.31 14.61
C VAL A 77 12.53 -6.09 13.97
N GLU A 78 12.82 -7.29 13.52
CA GLU A 78 11.83 -8.18 12.91
C GLU A 78 11.08 -8.96 13.98
N VAL A 79 9.76 -9.05 13.82
CA VAL A 79 8.88 -9.88 14.65
C VAL A 79 8.34 -11.03 13.80
N GLY A 80 8.50 -12.25 14.30
CA GLY A 80 7.97 -13.46 13.68
C GLY A 80 8.79 -14.04 12.53
N GLY A 81 9.84 -13.36 12.06
CA GLY A 81 10.74 -13.87 11.00
C GLY A 81 11.83 -14.82 11.52
N PRO A 82 12.56 -15.48 10.61
CA PRO A 82 13.73 -16.28 10.98
C PRO A 82 14.79 -15.39 11.66
N GLY A 83 15.15 -15.70 12.89
CA GLY A 83 16.05 -14.89 13.70
C GLY A 83 15.42 -13.63 14.32
N GLY A 84 14.14 -13.37 14.07
CA GLY A 84 13.36 -12.31 14.69
C GLY A 84 12.78 -12.68 16.05
N LEU A 85 12.09 -11.72 16.65
CA LEU A 85 11.42 -11.92 17.93
C LEU A 85 10.12 -12.70 17.75
N SER A 86 9.92 -13.75 18.53
CA SER A 86 8.62 -14.42 18.53
C SER A 86 7.57 -13.59 19.30
N PRO A 87 6.27 -13.74 18.96
CA PRO A 87 5.18 -13.18 19.77
C PRO A 87 5.27 -13.58 21.26
N ALA A 88 5.68 -14.81 21.56
CA ALA A 88 5.90 -15.29 22.92
C ALA A 88 6.98 -14.47 23.65
N ARG A 89 8.11 -14.20 22.98
CA ARG A 89 9.19 -13.38 23.55
C ARG A 89 8.74 -11.94 23.80
N LEU A 90 7.93 -11.35 22.92
CA LEU A 90 7.36 -10.02 23.15
C LEU A 90 6.48 -9.98 24.40
N LYS A 91 5.70 -11.01 24.66
CA LYS A 91 4.85 -11.09 25.87
C LYS A 91 5.66 -11.21 27.16
N GLU A 92 6.91 -11.66 27.11
CA GLU A 92 7.81 -11.65 28.26
C GLU A 92 8.40 -10.27 28.54
N LEU A 93 8.53 -9.43 27.51
CA LEU A 93 9.15 -8.11 27.58
C LEU A 93 8.15 -6.96 27.77
N TYR A 94 6.89 -7.19 27.42
CA TYR A 94 5.83 -6.17 27.45
C TYR A 94 4.56 -6.70 28.11
N HIS A 95 3.83 -5.82 28.77
CA HIS A 95 2.52 -6.16 29.34
C HIS A 95 1.46 -6.40 28.24
N ALA A 96 1.60 -5.70 27.12
CA ALA A 96 0.73 -5.85 25.96
C ALA A 96 1.50 -5.67 24.65
N VAL A 97 1.06 -6.38 23.63
CA VAL A 97 1.56 -6.27 22.25
C VAL A 97 0.39 -5.97 21.31
N VAL A 98 0.50 -4.94 20.51
CA VAL A 98 -0.49 -4.60 19.47
C VAL A 98 0.15 -4.78 18.10
N TYR A 99 -0.34 -5.74 17.33
CA TYR A 99 0.15 -6.02 15.99
C TYR A 99 -0.55 -5.10 14.97
N CYS A 100 0.25 -4.26 14.30
CA CYS A 100 -0.15 -3.26 13.31
C CYS A 100 0.62 -3.44 11.99
N VAL A 101 0.83 -4.69 11.58
CA VAL A 101 1.75 -5.09 10.51
C VAL A 101 1.20 -4.85 9.09
N GLY A 102 -0.01 -4.36 8.95
CA GLY A 102 -0.60 -4.04 7.66
C GLY A 102 -1.01 -5.27 6.84
N ALA A 103 -0.91 -5.15 5.51
CA ALA A 103 -1.17 -6.20 4.54
C ALA A 103 -0.08 -6.13 3.45
N ALA A 104 0.88 -7.03 3.51
CA ALA A 104 2.12 -6.95 2.74
C ALA A 104 2.08 -7.68 1.39
N ALA A 105 1.07 -8.51 1.13
CA ALA A 105 0.95 -9.28 -0.10
C ALA A 105 -0.15 -8.74 -1.01
N ASP A 106 0.01 -8.97 -2.31
CA ASP A 106 -1.06 -8.75 -3.29
C ASP A 106 -1.88 -10.03 -3.49
N ARG A 107 -3.16 -9.84 -3.79
CA ARG A 107 -4.01 -10.94 -4.21
C ARG A 107 -3.57 -11.46 -5.58
N PRO A 108 -3.45 -12.77 -5.78
CA PRO A 108 -3.15 -13.33 -7.09
C PRO A 108 -4.35 -13.19 -8.04
N LEU A 109 -4.09 -13.22 -9.34
CA LEU A 109 -5.13 -13.37 -10.36
C LEU A 109 -5.61 -14.81 -10.43
N SER A 110 -4.74 -15.76 -10.09
CA SER A 110 -4.98 -17.22 -10.16
C SER A 110 -5.32 -17.67 -11.58
N VAL A 111 -4.55 -17.19 -12.56
CA VAL A 111 -4.70 -17.51 -13.98
C VAL A 111 -3.41 -18.12 -14.54
N PRO A 112 -3.48 -18.96 -15.59
CA PRO A 112 -2.30 -19.44 -16.27
C PRO A 112 -1.39 -18.30 -16.75
N GLY A 113 -0.09 -18.48 -16.63
CA GLY A 113 0.92 -17.50 -17.05
C GLY A 113 1.15 -16.35 -16.07
N GLU A 114 0.51 -16.35 -14.90
CA GLU A 114 0.65 -15.27 -13.90
C GLU A 114 2.10 -15.08 -13.43
N ASP A 115 2.90 -16.15 -13.41
CA ASP A 115 4.29 -16.12 -12.95
C ASP A 115 5.32 -15.94 -14.07
N LEU A 116 4.88 -15.64 -15.30
CA LEU A 116 5.79 -15.37 -16.40
C LEU A 116 6.63 -14.11 -16.17
N PRO A 117 7.90 -14.08 -16.59
CA PRO A 117 8.68 -12.86 -16.64
C PRO A 117 7.97 -11.74 -17.38
N GLY A 118 7.84 -10.57 -16.74
CA GLY A 118 7.03 -9.44 -17.22
C GLY A 118 5.69 -9.29 -16.50
N SER A 119 5.32 -10.27 -15.67
CA SER A 119 4.17 -10.20 -14.77
C SER A 119 4.64 -9.94 -13.33
N PHE A 120 4.10 -8.88 -12.71
CA PHE A 120 4.46 -8.45 -11.36
C PHE A 120 3.21 -8.05 -10.58
N SER A 121 3.33 -7.98 -9.27
CA SER A 121 2.33 -7.30 -8.45
C SER A 121 2.51 -5.78 -8.52
N ALA A 122 1.44 -5.04 -8.28
CA ALA A 122 1.54 -3.58 -8.14
C ALA A 122 2.44 -3.20 -6.97
N THR A 123 2.45 -3.98 -5.89
CA THR A 123 3.32 -3.75 -4.73
C THR A 123 4.81 -3.84 -5.09
N GLU A 124 5.21 -4.75 -5.95
CA GLU A 124 6.61 -4.83 -6.44
C GLU A 124 7.00 -3.54 -7.17
N PHE A 125 6.14 -3.04 -8.06
CA PHE A 125 6.38 -1.81 -8.80
C PHE A 125 6.39 -0.57 -7.88
N VAL A 126 5.42 -0.48 -6.96
CA VAL A 126 5.33 0.60 -5.95
C VAL A 126 6.55 0.58 -5.03
N SER A 127 6.96 -0.58 -4.55
CA SER A 127 8.15 -0.74 -3.72
C SER A 127 9.42 -0.27 -4.43
N TRP A 128 9.54 -0.59 -5.71
CA TRP A 128 10.67 -0.19 -6.53
C TRP A 128 10.78 1.34 -6.68
N TYR A 129 9.72 2.02 -7.10
CA TYR A 129 9.79 3.48 -7.25
C TYR A 129 9.77 4.23 -5.90
N SER A 130 9.32 3.59 -4.84
CA SER A 130 9.33 4.16 -3.49
C SER A 130 10.63 3.91 -2.72
N ALA A 131 11.61 3.24 -3.32
CA ALA A 131 12.89 2.87 -2.70
C ALA A 131 12.75 1.94 -1.49
N HIS A 132 11.82 1.00 -1.54
CA HIS A 132 11.71 -0.02 -0.50
C HIS A 132 12.98 -0.91 -0.51
N PRO A 133 13.64 -1.15 0.63
CA PRO A 133 14.94 -1.84 0.63
C PRO A 133 14.89 -3.31 0.23
N ASP A 134 13.71 -3.94 0.19
CA ASP A 134 13.53 -5.29 -0.34
C ASP A 134 13.34 -5.33 -1.87
N ALA A 135 13.13 -4.17 -2.50
CA ALA A 135 13.00 -4.09 -3.96
C ALA A 135 14.37 -4.06 -4.62
N ALA A 136 14.54 -4.84 -5.70
CA ALA A 136 15.75 -4.74 -6.51
C ALA A 136 15.80 -3.39 -7.23
N ALA A 137 16.94 -2.70 -7.17
CA ALA A 137 17.11 -1.37 -7.78
C ALA A 137 16.90 -1.40 -9.31
N ASP A 138 17.23 -2.51 -9.95
CA ASP A 138 17.10 -2.78 -11.39
C ASP A 138 15.86 -3.62 -11.75
N GLY A 139 14.89 -3.74 -10.82
CA GLY A 139 13.72 -4.61 -10.95
C GLY A 139 12.85 -4.33 -12.18
N PHE A 140 12.86 -3.09 -12.70
CA PHE A 140 12.05 -2.67 -13.83
C PHE A 140 12.87 -1.90 -14.86
N ALA A 141 13.14 -2.54 -16.01
CA ALA A 141 13.85 -1.91 -17.13
C ALA A 141 12.92 -1.13 -18.07
N LEU A 142 11.61 -1.35 -18.02
CA LEU A 142 10.55 -0.67 -18.78
C LEU A 142 10.76 -0.66 -20.30
N HIS A 143 11.25 -1.79 -20.86
CA HIS A 143 11.41 -1.98 -22.30
C HIS A 143 10.12 -2.32 -23.04
N ALA A 144 9.05 -2.64 -22.30
CA ALA A 144 7.72 -2.92 -22.83
C ALA A 144 7.18 -1.71 -23.60
N GLY A 145 6.57 -1.94 -24.75
CA GLY A 145 5.83 -0.89 -25.47
C GLY A 145 4.44 -0.66 -24.90
N SER A 146 3.84 -1.73 -24.33
CA SER A 146 2.51 -1.72 -23.76
C SER A 146 2.49 -2.40 -22.39
N ALA A 147 1.72 -1.86 -21.48
CA ALA A 147 1.48 -2.38 -20.14
C ALA A 147 -0.01 -2.57 -19.87
N VAL A 148 -0.35 -3.61 -19.12
CA VAL A 148 -1.69 -3.83 -18.58
C VAL A 148 -1.62 -3.74 -17.05
N VAL A 149 -2.44 -2.89 -16.48
CA VAL A 149 -2.69 -2.81 -15.04
C VAL A 149 -4.06 -3.43 -14.77
N VAL A 150 -4.08 -4.55 -14.08
CA VAL A 150 -5.32 -5.26 -13.76
C VAL A 150 -5.86 -4.74 -12.43
N GLY A 151 -6.98 -4.04 -12.48
CA GLY A 151 -7.64 -3.44 -11.31
C GLY A 151 -8.10 -2.01 -11.61
N VAL A 152 -9.11 -1.56 -10.87
CA VAL A 152 -9.74 -0.24 -11.00
C VAL A 152 -9.87 0.46 -9.65
N GLY A 153 -8.83 0.38 -8.84
CA GLY A 153 -8.67 1.11 -7.58
C GLY A 153 -7.61 2.21 -7.67
N ASN A 154 -7.38 2.92 -6.58
CA ASN A 154 -6.38 4.02 -6.55
C ASN A 154 -4.96 3.53 -6.86
N VAL A 155 -4.59 2.33 -6.41
CA VAL A 155 -3.26 1.76 -6.71
C VAL A 155 -3.07 1.56 -8.21
N ALA A 156 -4.10 1.05 -8.93
CA ALA A 156 -4.03 0.90 -10.38
C ALA A 156 -3.86 2.25 -11.08
N VAL A 157 -4.55 3.27 -10.62
CA VAL A 157 -4.43 4.65 -11.13
C VAL A 157 -3.04 5.22 -10.87
N ASP A 158 -2.50 5.06 -9.66
CA ASP A 158 -1.15 5.50 -9.29
C ASP A 158 -0.08 4.84 -10.17
N VAL A 159 -0.15 3.52 -10.32
CA VAL A 159 0.78 2.75 -11.15
C VAL A 159 0.73 3.21 -12.60
N ALA A 160 -0.46 3.36 -13.18
CA ALA A 160 -0.63 3.83 -14.54
C ALA A 160 -0.11 5.27 -14.71
N ARG A 161 -0.34 6.14 -13.72
CA ARG A 161 0.15 7.52 -13.71
C ARG A 161 1.68 7.56 -13.72
N ILE A 162 2.34 6.81 -12.85
CA ILE A 162 3.81 6.76 -12.80
C ILE A 162 4.41 6.19 -14.08
N LEU A 163 3.81 5.15 -14.68
CA LEU A 163 4.25 4.61 -15.97
C LEU A 163 4.09 5.62 -17.12
N ALA A 164 3.05 6.44 -17.10
CA ALA A 164 2.74 7.39 -18.16
C ALA A 164 3.38 8.77 -17.95
N ARG A 165 3.74 9.12 -16.71
CA ARG A 165 4.30 10.44 -16.38
C ARG A 165 5.71 10.61 -16.91
N GLY A 166 6.05 11.82 -17.31
CA GLY A 166 7.41 12.16 -17.73
C GLY A 166 8.40 12.13 -16.55
N ALA A 167 9.60 11.57 -16.77
CA ALA A 167 10.63 11.53 -15.74
C ALA A 167 11.07 12.93 -15.28
N ALA A 168 11.00 13.94 -16.15
CA ALA A 168 11.32 15.32 -15.79
C ALA A 168 10.45 15.85 -14.63
N GLU A 169 9.17 15.49 -14.60
CA GLU A 169 8.24 15.88 -13.53
C GLU A 169 8.51 15.13 -12.23
N LEU A 170 8.95 13.87 -12.32
CA LEU A 170 9.28 13.04 -11.16
C LEU A 170 10.64 13.43 -10.54
N ARG A 171 11.46 14.20 -11.26
CA ARG A 171 12.76 14.66 -10.78
C ARG A 171 12.66 15.49 -9.51
N ALA A 172 11.58 16.22 -9.31
CA ALA A 172 11.34 17.00 -8.09
C ALA A 172 10.93 16.15 -6.88
N THR A 173 10.62 14.87 -7.08
CA THR A 173 10.18 13.94 -6.04
C THR A 173 11.37 13.20 -5.40
N ASP A 174 11.08 12.33 -4.41
CA ASP A 174 12.08 11.53 -3.70
C ASP A 174 12.40 10.17 -4.36
N VAL A 175 11.94 9.94 -5.60
CA VAL A 175 12.21 8.72 -6.38
C VAL A 175 13.71 8.42 -6.43
N PRO A 176 14.14 7.17 -6.18
CA PRO A 176 15.54 6.80 -6.25
C PRO A 176 16.09 6.98 -7.68
N ARG A 177 17.39 7.27 -7.77
CA ARG A 177 18.02 7.57 -9.05
C ARG A 177 17.81 6.49 -10.11
N ALA A 178 18.02 5.22 -9.76
CA ALA A 178 17.88 4.11 -10.70
C ALA A 178 16.46 4.00 -11.26
N ALA A 179 15.43 4.21 -10.43
CA ALA A 179 14.04 4.21 -10.87
C ALA A 179 13.73 5.42 -11.78
N LEU A 180 14.26 6.60 -11.44
CA LEU A 180 14.09 7.79 -12.28
C LEU A 180 14.74 7.61 -13.67
N ASP A 181 15.94 7.03 -13.71
CA ASP A 181 16.65 6.75 -14.98
C ASP A 181 15.87 5.71 -15.82
N ALA A 182 15.36 4.65 -15.22
CA ALA A 182 14.53 3.67 -15.90
C ALA A 182 13.21 4.26 -16.44
N LEU A 183 12.54 5.11 -15.66
CA LEU A 183 11.33 5.83 -16.10
C LEU A 183 11.65 6.80 -17.22
N GLY A 184 12.81 7.44 -17.19
CA GLY A 184 13.29 8.36 -18.24
C GLY A 184 13.56 7.66 -19.56
N SER A 185 14.04 6.43 -19.54
CA SER A 185 14.31 5.59 -20.72
C SER A 185 13.14 4.66 -21.09
N SER A 186 12.01 4.78 -20.41
CA SER A 186 10.85 3.91 -20.60
C SER A 186 10.31 3.95 -22.05
N ARG A 187 10.08 2.78 -22.60
CA ARG A 187 9.46 2.59 -23.92
C ARG A 187 7.95 2.43 -23.85
N VAL A 188 7.37 2.42 -22.64
CA VAL A 188 5.92 2.26 -22.47
C VAL A 188 5.19 3.45 -23.10
N ARG A 189 4.29 3.15 -24.04
CA ARG A 189 3.45 4.14 -24.76
C ARG A 189 1.97 3.93 -24.52
N ASP A 190 1.54 2.68 -24.33
CA ASP A 190 0.16 2.32 -24.02
C ASP A 190 0.10 1.68 -22.62
N VAL A 191 -0.78 2.20 -21.79
CA VAL A 191 -1.11 1.63 -20.48
C VAL A 191 -2.60 1.33 -20.46
N HIS A 192 -2.97 0.07 -20.29
CA HIS A 192 -4.36 -0.35 -20.15
C HIS A 192 -4.68 -0.55 -18.67
N ILE A 193 -5.69 0.15 -18.16
CA ILE A 193 -6.28 -0.12 -16.84
C ILE A 193 -7.53 -0.93 -17.08
N ALA A 194 -7.55 -2.18 -16.63
CA ALA A 194 -8.63 -3.13 -16.92
C ALA A 194 -9.40 -3.55 -15.67
N GLY A 195 -10.71 -3.35 -15.71
CA GLY A 195 -11.65 -3.77 -14.67
C GLY A 195 -12.58 -4.88 -15.16
N ARG A 196 -12.82 -5.89 -14.32
CA ARG A 196 -13.74 -7.00 -14.64
C ARG A 196 -15.22 -6.60 -14.63
N ARG A 197 -15.54 -5.48 -13.98
CA ARG A 197 -16.88 -4.92 -13.84
C ARG A 197 -17.00 -3.57 -14.53
N GLY A 198 -18.16 -2.93 -14.41
CA GLY A 198 -18.42 -1.64 -15.00
C GLY A 198 -17.81 -0.46 -14.25
N PRO A 199 -17.84 0.74 -14.87
CA PRO A 199 -17.26 1.95 -14.32
C PRO A 199 -17.92 2.40 -13.01
N SER A 200 -19.20 2.11 -12.78
CA SER A 200 -19.88 2.44 -11.51
C SER A 200 -19.36 1.64 -10.31
N GLN A 201 -18.70 0.52 -10.56
CA GLN A 201 -18.13 -0.38 -9.55
C GLN A 201 -16.62 -0.16 -9.35
N ALA A 202 -16.02 0.80 -10.06
CA ALA A 202 -14.64 1.19 -9.85
C ALA A 202 -14.45 1.85 -8.48
N ARG A 203 -13.26 1.67 -7.88
CA ARG A 203 -12.97 2.09 -6.52
C ARG A 203 -11.98 3.26 -6.42
N PHE A 204 -11.56 3.83 -7.54
CA PHE A 204 -10.73 5.03 -7.52
C PHE A 204 -11.54 6.26 -7.08
N THR A 205 -10.87 7.22 -6.46
CA THR A 205 -11.49 8.50 -6.11
C THR A 205 -11.55 9.40 -7.34
N THR A 206 -12.49 10.34 -7.35
CA THR A 206 -12.62 11.32 -8.46
C THR A 206 -11.37 12.18 -8.61
N LYS A 207 -10.69 12.47 -7.50
CA LYS A 207 -9.43 13.22 -7.52
C LYS A 207 -8.35 12.48 -8.28
N GLU A 208 -8.10 11.22 -7.94
CA GLU A 208 -7.11 10.37 -8.61
C GLU A 208 -7.42 10.22 -10.11
N LEU A 209 -8.69 10.01 -10.43
CA LEU A 209 -9.13 9.91 -11.81
C LEU A 209 -8.84 11.20 -12.61
N ARG A 210 -9.15 12.37 -12.04
CA ARG A 210 -8.88 13.66 -12.69
C ARG A 210 -7.39 13.94 -12.86
N GLU A 211 -6.56 13.49 -11.94
CA GLU A 211 -5.10 13.62 -12.04
C GLU A 211 -4.54 12.88 -13.26
N LEU A 212 -5.12 11.72 -13.63
CA LEU A 212 -4.75 11.05 -14.89
C LEU A 212 -5.04 11.92 -16.12
N GLY A 213 -6.21 12.53 -16.18
CA GLY A 213 -6.61 13.38 -17.31
C GLY A 213 -5.84 14.69 -17.42
N ALA A 214 -5.15 15.08 -16.34
CA ALA A 214 -4.33 16.31 -16.29
C ALA A 214 -2.86 16.08 -16.65
N LEU A 215 -2.43 14.83 -16.92
CA LEU A 215 -1.04 14.51 -17.23
C LEU A 215 -0.59 15.13 -18.56
N PRO A 216 0.49 15.92 -18.58
CA PRO A 216 1.05 16.44 -19.82
C PRO A 216 1.54 15.32 -20.74
N GLY A 217 1.25 15.43 -22.02
CA GLY A 217 1.69 14.45 -23.02
C GLY A 217 1.02 13.07 -22.94
N VAL A 218 -0.06 12.96 -22.17
CA VAL A 218 -0.82 11.72 -22.00
C VAL A 218 -2.25 11.88 -22.50
N ARG A 219 -2.69 10.95 -23.32
CA ARG A 219 -4.05 10.88 -23.83
C ARG A 219 -4.87 9.83 -23.08
N MET A 220 -6.01 10.24 -22.55
CA MET A 220 -7.01 9.31 -22.01
C MET A 220 -7.86 8.74 -23.14
N VAL A 221 -8.03 7.42 -23.16
CA VAL A 221 -8.86 6.69 -24.13
C VAL A 221 -9.89 5.88 -23.39
N VAL A 222 -11.16 6.17 -23.62
CA VAL A 222 -12.30 5.49 -22.99
C VAL A 222 -13.30 5.10 -24.08
N ASP A 223 -13.67 3.83 -24.12
CA ASP A 223 -14.67 3.33 -25.05
C ASP A 223 -16.07 3.55 -24.51
N GLY A 224 -16.85 4.41 -25.16
CA GLY A 224 -18.24 4.68 -24.77
C GLY A 224 -19.14 3.45 -24.86
N THR A 225 -18.81 2.48 -25.71
CA THR A 225 -19.60 1.23 -25.83
C THR A 225 -19.41 0.34 -24.59
N GLU A 226 -18.23 0.29 -24.02
CA GLU A 226 -17.97 -0.39 -22.75
C GLU A 226 -18.68 0.31 -21.58
N LEU A 227 -18.66 1.64 -21.54
CA LEU A 227 -19.36 2.42 -20.54
C LEU A 227 -20.89 2.17 -20.59
N ALA A 228 -21.44 2.09 -21.79
CA ALA A 228 -22.87 1.91 -22.01
C ALA A 228 -23.42 0.55 -21.55
N LEU A 229 -22.55 -0.45 -21.34
CA LEU A 229 -22.93 -1.74 -20.74
C LEU A 229 -23.28 -1.60 -19.27
N ASP A 230 -22.80 -0.57 -18.58
CA ASP A 230 -23.09 -0.34 -17.17
C ASP A 230 -24.47 0.31 -16.98
N PRO A 231 -25.42 -0.35 -16.33
CA PRO A 231 -26.76 0.21 -16.14
C PRO A 231 -26.78 1.55 -15.43
N ALA A 232 -25.85 1.78 -14.48
CA ALA A 232 -25.74 3.03 -13.76
C ALA A 232 -25.20 4.18 -14.65
N TYR A 233 -24.38 3.86 -15.64
CA TYR A 233 -23.93 4.83 -16.65
C TYR A 233 -25.04 5.13 -17.67
N ALA A 234 -25.74 4.11 -18.13
CA ALA A 234 -26.80 4.24 -19.13
C ALA A 234 -28.04 4.99 -18.58
N ALA A 235 -28.36 4.78 -17.29
CA ALA A 235 -29.51 5.41 -16.63
C ALA A 235 -29.12 5.97 -15.25
N PRO A 236 -28.36 7.07 -15.16
CA PRO A 236 -27.80 7.58 -13.92
C PRO A 236 -28.84 8.09 -12.90
N ALA A 237 -30.05 8.42 -13.37
CA ALA A 237 -31.16 8.81 -12.49
C ALA A 237 -31.86 7.62 -11.81
N GLY A 238 -31.54 6.39 -12.25
CA GLY A 238 -32.23 5.18 -11.80
C GLY A 238 -33.69 5.13 -12.21
N GLY A 239 -34.33 3.96 -12.02
CA GLY A 239 -35.78 3.81 -12.15
C GLY A 239 -36.51 4.12 -10.82
N PRO A 240 -37.83 4.17 -10.83
CA PRO A 240 -38.62 4.30 -9.61
C PRO A 240 -38.23 3.25 -8.56
N GLY A 241 -37.84 3.73 -7.34
CA GLY A 241 -37.42 2.86 -6.25
C GLY A 241 -35.92 2.50 -6.24
N THR A 242 -35.12 2.98 -7.19
CA THR A 242 -33.66 2.80 -7.17
C THR A 242 -33.00 3.90 -6.33
N PRO A 243 -32.17 3.55 -5.33
CA PRO A 243 -31.48 4.55 -4.54
C PRO A 243 -30.49 5.36 -5.43
N PRO A 244 -30.29 6.65 -5.13
CA PRO A 244 -29.37 7.48 -5.90
C PRO A 244 -27.94 6.96 -5.80
N LEU A 245 -27.18 7.08 -6.89
CA LEU A 245 -25.75 6.72 -6.91
C LEU A 245 -24.96 7.56 -5.90
N PRO A 246 -24.00 6.95 -5.21
CA PRO A 246 -23.05 7.69 -4.39
C PRO A 246 -22.40 8.84 -5.18
N ALA A 247 -22.19 9.99 -4.54
CA ALA A 247 -21.68 11.19 -5.22
C ALA A 247 -20.34 10.97 -5.93
N VAL A 248 -19.45 10.14 -5.35
CA VAL A 248 -18.17 9.80 -5.97
C VAL A 248 -18.37 9.00 -7.26
N VAL A 249 -19.27 8.02 -7.25
CA VAL A 249 -19.58 7.21 -8.45
C VAL A 249 -20.14 8.10 -9.56
N ARG A 250 -21.11 8.95 -9.25
CA ARG A 250 -21.69 9.87 -10.22
C ARG A 250 -20.63 10.77 -10.85
N ARG A 251 -19.75 11.39 -10.04
CA ARG A 251 -18.67 12.25 -10.54
C ARG A 251 -17.67 11.48 -11.40
N ASN A 252 -17.34 10.25 -11.03
CA ASN A 252 -16.45 9.39 -11.83
C ASN A 252 -17.06 9.08 -13.19
N LEU A 253 -18.35 8.73 -13.24
CA LEU A 253 -19.06 8.49 -14.50
C LEU A 253 -19.11 9.74 -15.39
N GLU A 254 -19.28 10.92 -14.80
CA GLU A 254 -19.22 12.20 -15.53
C GLU A 254 -17.84 12.43 -16.18
N VAL A 255 -16.75 12.18 -15.46
CA VAL A 255 -15.39 12.30 -15.97
C VAL A 255 -15.16 11.33 -17.13
N LEU A 256 -15.51 10.05 -16.95
CA LEU A 256 -15.34 9.02 -17.98
C LEU A 256 -16.20 9.32 -19.22
N ARG A 257 -17.42 9.81 -19.05
CA ARG A 257 -18.28 10.26 -20.14
C ARG A 257 -17.64 11.40 -20.91
N GLY A 258 -17.10 12.39 -20.21
CA GLY A 258 -16.38 13.50 -20.82
C GLY A 258 -15.24 13.01 -21.71
N TRP A 259 -14.44 12.07 -21.23
CA TRP A 259 -13.31 11.51 -22.01
C TRP A 259 -13.76 10.67 -23.21
N SER A 260 -14.87 9.96 -23.12
CA SER A 260 -15.39 9.16 -24.23
C SER A 260 -16.00 10.00 -25.35
N GLN A 261 -16.61 11.14 -25.00
CA GLN A 261 -17.28 12.05 -25.96
C GLN A 261 -16.36 13.11 -26.52
N ASN A 262 -15.45 13.63 -25.69
CA ASN A 262 -14.52 14.70 -26.05
C ASN A 262 -13.12 14.28 -25.57
N PRO A 263 -12.46 13.35 -26.27
CA PRO A 263 -11.11 12.98 -25.89
C PRO A 263 -10.21 14.22 -25.94
N PRO A 264 -9.36 14.43 -24.92
CA PRO A 264 -8.44 15.56 -24.94
C PRO A 264 -7.61 15.53 -26.22
N PRO A 265 -7.28 16.71 -26.81
CA PRO A 265 -6.50 16.79 -28.04
C PRO A 265 -5.17 16.06 -27.88
N ALA A 266 -4.75 15.39 -28.96
CA ALA A 266 -3.46 14.73 -28.98
C ALA A 266 -2.36 15.77 -28.76
N PRO A 267 -1.49 15.57 -27.74
CA PRO A 267 -0.37 16.48 -27.54
C PRO A 267 0.62 16.36 -28.70
N HIS A 268 1.27 17.46 -29.04
CA HIS A 268 2.34 17.46 -30.02
C HIS A 268 3.56 16.70 -29.46
N GLY A 269 4.00 15.64 -30.13
CA GLY A 269 5.18 14.84 -29.71
C GLY A 269 4.90 13.37 -29.50
N LEU A 270 5.79 12.70 -28.75
CA LEU A 270 5.65 11.27 -28.37
C LEU A 270 4.48 11.09 -27.42
N GLU A 271 3.34 10.73 -27.97
CA GLU A 271 2.10 10.52 -27.24
C GLU A 271 2.17 9.23 -26.40
N ARG A 272 1.83 9.33 -25.11
CA ARG A 272 1.48 8.19 -24.28
C ARG A 272 -0.02 8.12 -24.13
N ARG A 273 -0.55 6.90 -24.00
CA ARG A 273 -2.00 6.68 -23.90
C ARG A 273 -2.30 5.87 -22.63
N ILE A 274 -3.32 6.29 -21.91
CA ILE A 274 -3.94 5.48 -20.85
C ILE A 274 -5.34 5.10 -21.33
N ARG A 275 -5.57 3.80 -21.43
CA ARG A 275 -6.84 3.22 -21.85
C ARG A 275 -7.58 2.67 -20.64
N MET A 276 -8.73 3.26 -20.33
CA MET A 276 -9.63 2.75 -19.29
C MET A 276 -10.55 1.70 -19.90
N ARG A 277 -10.41 0.45 -19.47
CA ARG A 277 -11.15 -0.69 -20.01
C ARG A 277 -12.01 -1.33 -18.94
N PHE A 278 -13.24 -1.65 -19.27
CA PHE A 278 -14.24 -2.21 -18.36
C PHE A 278 -14.82 -3.50 -18.93
N PHE A 279 -15.41 -4.31 -18.05
CA PHE A 279 -16.00 -5.60 -18.39
C PHE A 279 -14.98 -6.56 -19.04
N LEU A 280 -13.75 -6.53 -18.54
CA LEU A 280 -12.64 -7.38 -18.95
C LEU A 280 -12.11 -8.17 -17.73
N ARG A 281 -12.37 -9.47 -17.69
CA ARG A 281 -11.86 -10.37 -16.64
C ARG A 281 -10.65 -11.12 -17.18
N PRO A 282 -9.45 -11.01 -16.59
CA PRO A 282 -8.28 -11.74 -17.07
C PRO A 282 -8.51 -13.25 -16.89
N VAL A 283 -8.15 -14.03 -17.88
CA VAL A 283 -8.26 -15.50 -17.87
C VAL A 283 -6.94 -16.20 -18.14
N GLU A 284 -5.99 -15.54 -18.79
CA GLU A 284 -4.68 -16.07 -19.10
C GLU A 284 -3.70 -14.95 -19.42
N LEU A 285 -2.45 -15.07 -18.98
CA LEU A 285 -1.35 -14.27 -19.51
C LEU A 285 -0.71 -15.03 -20.66
N LEU A 286 -0.69 -14.39 -21.82
CA LEU A 286 -0.16 -14.99 -23.06
C LEU A 286 1.36 -14.93 -23.06
N GLU A 287 1.97 -16.02 -23.52
CA GLU A 287 3.42 -16.19 -23.53
C GLU A 287 3.98 -16.09 -24.97
N ARG A 288 5.13 -15.45 -25.08
CA ARG A 288 5.98 -15.50 -26.29
C ARG A 288 7.44 -15.46 -25.86
N GLY A 289 8.20 -16.49 -26.22
CA GLY A 289 9.62 -16.56 -25.91
C GLY A 289 9.93 -16.62 -24.39
N GLY A 290 9.09 -17.30 -23.62
CA GLY A 290 9.25 -17.45 -22.17
C GLY A 290 8.88 -16.19 -21.36
N ARG A 291 8.20 -15.21 -21.96
CA ARG A 291 7.81 -13.94 -21.32
C ARG A 291 6.37 -13.59 -21.63
N VAL A 292 5.80 -12.70 -20.83
CA VAL A 292 4.48 -12.13 -21.10
C VAL A 292 4.48 -11.39 -22.46
N ALA A 293 3.49 -11.68 -23.28
CA ALA A 293 3.23 -11.03 -24.56
C ALA A 293 1.85 -10.36 -24.61
N GLY A 294 0.97 -10.68 -23.67
CA GLY A 294 -0.36 -10.11 -23.60
C GLY A 294 -1.20 -10.71 -22.49
N VAL A 295 -2.42 -10.23 -22.40
CA VAL A 295 -3.45 -10.76 -21.49
C VAL A 295 -4.67 -11.12 -22.31
N ARG A 296 -5.14 -12.35 -22.14
CA ARG A 296 -6.47 -12.76 -22.63
C ARG A 296 -7.51 -12.44 -21.59
N PHE A 297 -8.49 -11.69 -21.99
CA PHE A 297 -9.64 -11.33 -21.18
C PHE A 297 -10.90 -12.03 -21.67
N ALA A 298 -11.72 -12.53 -20.74
CA ALA A 298 -13.11 -12.83 -21.02
C ALA A 298 -13.90 -11.51 -20.99
N ARG A 299 -14.72 -11.29 -21.99
CA ARG A 299 -15.71 -10.21 -21.99
C ARG A 299 -16.80 -10.55 -21.01
N THR A 300 -17.10 -9.63 -20.11
CA THR A 300 -18.18 -9.79 -19.13
C THR A 300 -19.34 -8.83 -19.42
N ALA A 301 -20.48 -9.12 -18.84
CA ALA A 301 -21.66 -8.28 -18.86
C ALA A 301 -22.34 -8.30 -17.49
N PRO A 302 -23.13 -7.27 -17.13
CA PRO A 302 -23.91 -7.29 -15.89
C PRO A 302 -24.80 -8.52 -15.78
N ASP A 303 -24.87 -9.11 -14.59
CA ASP A 303 -25.74 -10.28 -14.32
C ASP A 303 -27.15 -9.90 -13.83
N GLY A 304 -27.39 -8.61 -13.62
CA GLY A 304 -28.64 -8.08 -13.07
C GLY A 304 -28.75 -8.14 -11.54
N ALA A 305 -27.78 -8.77 -10.87
CA ALA A 305 -27.74 -8.90 -9.41
C ALA A 305 -26.57 -8.12 -8.76
N GLY A 306 -25.96 -7.18 -9.51
CA GLY A 306 -24.82 -6.39 -9.07
C GLY A 306 -23.45 -7.03 -9.32
N GLY A 307 -23.41 -8.21 -9.90
CA GLY A 307 -22.22 -8.91 -10.38
C GLY A 307 -22.08 -8.85 -11.89
N VAL A 308 -21.23 -9.73 -12.41
CA VAL A 308 -21.01 -9.91 -13.85
C VAL A 308 -21.00 -11.39 -14.23
N ARG A 309 -21.39 -11.69 -15.46
CA ARG A 309 -21.29 -13.00 -16.09
C ARG A 309 -20.41 -12.93 -17.32
N ASP A 310 -19.79 -14.03 -17.67
CA ASP A 310 -19.03 -14.15 -18.92
C ASP A 310 -20.01 -14.16 -20.10
N THR A 311 -19.62 -13.51 -21.18
CA THR A 311 -20.39 -13.46 -22.44
C THR A 311 -20.07 -14.62 -23.38
N GLY A 312 -18.99 -15.35 -23.14
CA GLY A 312 -18.41 -16.34 -24.04
C GLY A 312 -17.45 -15.76 -25.07
N ALA A 313 -17.31 -14.44 -25.13
CA ALA A 313 -16.35 -13.75 -26.00
C ALA A 313 -15.03 -13.46 -25.27
N TYR A 314 -13.94 -13.46 -26.00
CA TYR A 314 -12.60 -13.18 -25.49
C TYR A 314 -11.96 -12.03 -26.28
N GLU A 315 -11.02 -11.35 -25.64
CA GLU A 315 -10.19 -10.31 -26.23
C GLU A 315 -8.76 -10.48 -25.74
N ASP A 316 -7.80 -10.48 -26.68
CA ASP A 316 -6.38 -10.48 -26.38
C ASP A 316 -5.86 -9.04 -26.45
N VAL A 317 -5.25 -8.57 -25.36
CA VAL A 317 -4.58 -7.27 -25.28
C VAL A 317 -3.08 -7.49 -25.25
N GLU A 318 -2.36 -6.96 -26.24
CA GLU A 318 -0.92 -7.05 -26.29
C GLU A 318 -0.28 -6.23 -25.18
N ALA A 319 0.60 -6.86 -24.39
CA ALA A 319 1.38 -6.20 -23.36
C ALA A 319 2.59 -7.05 -22.97
N GLN A 320 3.73 -6.40 -22.76
CA GLN A 320 4.96 -7.05 -22.31
C GLN A 320 5.23 -6.80 -20.82
N LEU A 321 4.39 -5.99 -20.18
CA LEU A 321 4.38 -5.72 -18.75
C LEU A 321 2.95 -5.85 -18.23
N VAL A 322 2.75 -6.68 -17.21
CA VAL A 322 1.44 -6.83 -16.53
C VAL A 322 1.62 -6.59 -15.05
N LEU A 323 0.82 -5.71 -14.48
CA LEU A 323 0.85 -5.34 -13.08
C LEU A 323 -0.51 -5.63 -12.43
N ARG A 324 -0.51 -6.53 -11.44
CA ARG A 324 -1.73 -6.89 -10.68
C ARG A 324 -2.00 -5.87 -9.59
N ALA A 325 -3.13 -5.20 -9.65
CA ALA A 325 -3.59 -4.21 -8.65
C ALA A 325 -5.01 -4.56 -8.16
N VAL A 326 -5.24 -5.84 -7.82
CA VAL A 326 -6.56 -6.38 -7.45
C VAL A 326 -6.82 -6.43 -5.94
N GLY A 327 -5.99 -5.78 -5.19
CA GLY A 327 -6.10 -5.59 -3.75
C GLY A 327 -4.98 -6.26 -2.96
N TYR A 328 -4.78 -5.78 -1.76
CA TYR A 328 -3.82 -6.32 -0.80
C TYR A 328 -4.40 -7.50 -0.02
N ARG A 329 -3.51 -8.23 0.61
CA ARG A 329 -3.83 -9.33 1.52
C ARG A 329 -2.84 -9.34 2.68
N GLY A 330 -3.33 -9.55 3.91
CA GLY A 330 -2.46 -9.81 5.05
C GLY A 330 -1.68 -11.11 4.87
N THR A 331 -0.50 -11.16 5.46
CA THR A 331 0.36 -12.34 5.50
C THR A 331 0.41 -12.90 6.92
N PRO A 332 0.51 -14.24 7.08
CA PRO A 332 0.70 -14.83 8.40
C PRO A 332 1.98 -14.30 9.05
N LEU A 333 1.89 -13.96 10.33
CA LEU A 333 3.05 -13.67 11.16
C LEU A 333 3.31 -14.91 12.02
N PRO A 334 4.49 -15.56 11.92
CA PRO A 334 4.78 -16.77 12.67
C PRO A 334 4.55 -16.61 14.18
N GLY A 335 3.81 -17.52 14.79
CA GLY A 335 3.45 -17.47 16.19
C GLY A 335 2.16 -16.68 16.50
N LEU A 336 1.52 -16.08 15.50
CA LEU A 336 0.23 -15.40 15.62
C LEU A 336 -0.85 -16.16 14.86
N PRO A 337 -2.08 -16.34 15.41
CA PRO A 337 -3.19 -16.92 14.66
C PRO A 337 -3.49 -16.12 13.38
N PHE A 338 -3.90 -16.83 12.32
CA PHE A 338 -4.19 -16.19 11.04
C PHE A 338 -5.36 -16.87 10.34
N ASP A 339 -6.27 -16.08 9.81
CA ASP A 339 -7.36 -16.54 8.96
C ASP A 339 -6.98 -16.35 7.48
N PRO A 340 -6.62 -17.42 6.76
CA PRO A 340 -6.20 -17.32 5.37
C PRO A 340 -7.33 -16.93 4.41
N ALA A 341 -8.59 -17.17 4.78
CA ALA A 341 -9.73 -16.79 3.94
C ALA A 341 -9.91 -15.26 3.88
N HIS A 342 -9.74 -14.59 5.00
CA HIS A 342 -9.89 -13.14 5.12
C HIS A 342 -8.55 -12.39 5.03
N GLY A 343 -7.41 -13.06 5.23
CA GLY A 343 -6.10 -12.43 5.28
C GLY A 343 -5.90 -11.57 6.52
N THR A 344 -6.47 -11.97 7.65
CA THR A 344 -6.47 -11.20 8.90
C THR A 344 -6.15 -12.09 10.11
N VAL A 345 -5.83 -11.46 11.22
CA VAL A 345 -5.74 -12.13 12.52
C VAL A 345 -7.13 -12.19 13.15
N PRO A 346 -7.60 -13.38 13.60
CA PRO A 346 -8.87 -13.51 14.30
C PRO A 346 -8.87 -12.69 15.59
N HIS A 347 -9.93 -11.92 15.82
CA HIS A 347 -10.02 -11.04 16.98
C HIS A 347 -11.47 -10.82 17.46
N LEU A 348 -11.58 -10.35 18.71
CA LEU A 348 -12.80 -9.79 19.28
C LEU A 348 -12.50 -8.38 19.81
N ALA A 349 -13.06 -7.35 19.16
CA ALA A 349 -12.81 -5.93 19.47
C ALA A 349 -11.30 -5.60 19.60
N GLY A 350 -10.47 -6.18 18.73
CA GLY A 350 -9.01 -6.02 18.71
C GLY A 350 -8.22 -7.00 19.58
N ARG A 351 -8.84 -7.75 20.49
CA ARG A 351 -8.18 -8.82 21.26
C ARG A 351 -7.95 -10.03 20.36
N VAL A 352 -6.71 -10.49 20.23
CA VAL A 352 -6.37 -11.67 19.44
C VAL A 352 -7.08 -12.90 19.97
N LEU A 353 -7.69 -13.69 19.10
CA LEU A 353 -8.32 -14.96 19.44
C LEU A 353 -7.37 -16.13 19.12
N ARG A 354 -7.02 -16.92 20.15
CA ARG A 354 -6.35 -18.21 20.02
C ARG A 354 -7.35 -19.31 20.33
N ASP A 355 -7.62 -20.17 19.34
CA ASP A 355 -8.65 -21.21 19.45
C ASP A 355 -10.01 -20.68 19.91
N GLY A 356 -10.39 -19.51 19.42
CA GLY A 356 -11.65 -18.86 19.74
C GLY A 356 -11.71 -18.14 21.09
N VAL A 357 -10.61 -18.12 21.86
CA VAL A 357 -10.51 -17.48 23.17
C VAL A 357 -9.57 -16.27 23.10
N ALA A 358 -9.97 -15.15 23.71
CA ALA A 358 -9.14 -13.96 23.78
C ALA A 358 -7.81 -14.25 24.51
N SER A 359 -6.69 -13.96 23.84
CA SER A 359 -5.35 -14.13 24.40
C SER A 359 -4.95 -12.90 25.19
N PRO A 360 -4.74 -12.98 26.51
CA PRO A 360 -4.39 -11.82 27.31
C PRO A 360 -3.09 -11.16 26.83
N GLY A 361 -3.12 -9.83 26.70
CA GLY A 361 -1.96 -9.05 26.31
C GLY A 361 -1.63 -9.06 24.81
N GLU A 362 -2.47 -9.67 23.95
CA GLU A 362 -2.27 -9.66 22.50
C GLU A 362 -3.43 -8.97 21.77
N TYR A 363 -3.10 -7.99 20.95
CA TYR A 363 -4.08 -7.16 20.24
C TYR A 363 -3.67 -6.95 18.80
N VAL A 364 -4.65 -6.58 17.96
CA VAL A 364 -4.44 -6.21 16.55
C VAL A 364 -5.15 -4.92 16.22
N ALA A 365 -4.57 -4.14 15.30
CA ALA A 365 -5.19 -2.94 14.72
C ALA A 365 -4.80 -2.78 13.25
N GLY A 366 -5.58 -2.00 12.52
CA GLY A 366 -5.33 -1.70 11.12
C GLY A 366 -5.73 -2.82 10.16
N TRP A 367 -5.03 -2.94 9.04
CA TRP A 367 -5.40 -3.87 7.98
C TRP A 367 -5.28 -5.34 8.37
N ILE A 368 -4.33 -5.69 9.22
CA ILE A 368 -4.22 -7.05 9.74
C ILE A 368 -5.41 -7.45 10.64
N LYS A 369 -6.12 -6.46 11.18
CA LYS A 369 -7.35 -6.64 11.97
C LYS A 369 -8.59 -6.72 11.07
N ARG A 370 -8.81 -5.72 10.20
CA ARG A 370 -10.07 -5.52 9.46
C ARG A 370 -10.00 -5.86 7.96
N GLY A 371 -8.84 -6.21 7.45
CA GLY A 371 -8.57 -6.31 6.03
C GLY A 371 -8.14 -4.96 5.41
N PRO A 372 -7.63 -4.98 4.16
CA PRO A 372 -7.07 -3.81 3.49
C PRO A 372 -8.16 -2.90 2.92
N THR A 373 -8.92 -2.27 3.80
CA THR A 373 -10.04 -1.38 3.47
C THR A 373 -9.87 -0.03 4.15
N GLY A 374 -10.49 0.99 3.56
CA GLY A 374 -10.49 2.36 4.07
C GLY A 374 -9.25 3.16 3.65
N VAL A 375 -9.23 4.42 4.07
CA VAL A 375 -8.14 5.36 3.83
C VAL A 375 -7.25 5.46 5.08
N ILE A 376 -6.13 6.17 5.00
CA ILE A 376 -5.20 6.34 6.12
C ILE A 376 -5.91 6.77 7.41
N GLY A 377 -6.85 7.72 7.32
CA GLY A 377 -7.63 8.23 8.45
C GLY A 377 -8.51 7.19 9.16
N SER A 378 -8.94 6.14 8.44
CA SER A 378 -9.73 5.04 9.03
C SER A 378 -8.97 4.27 10.12
N ASN A 379 -7.65 4.35 10.12
CA ASN A 379 -6.82 3.73 11.14
C ASN A 379 -7.00 4.34 12.53
N ARG A 380 -7.44 5.60 12.63
CA ARG A 380 -7.66 6.27 13.93
C ARG A 380 -8.79 5.63 14.72
N SER A 381 -9.94 5.39 14.11
CA SER A 381 -11.07 4.75 14.77
C SER A 381 -10.77 3.29 15.10
N CYS A 382 -10.10 2.58 14.19
CA CYS A 382 -9.67 1.21 14.41
C CYS A 382 -8.69 1.09 15.60
N ALA A 383 -7.72 2.01 15.68
CA ALA A 383 -6.78 2.07 16.81
C ALA A 383 -7.48 2.37 18.13
N LYS A 384 -8.41 3.32 18.16
CA LYS A 384 -9.17 3.66 19.37
C LYS A 384 -9.98 2.49 19.90
N GLU A 385 -10.63 1.71 19.04
CA GLU A 385 -11.36 0.51 19.44
C GLU A 385 -10.44 -0.51 20.10
N THR A 386 -9.31 -0.81 19.50
CA THR A 386 -8.33 -1.77 20.04
C THR A 386 -7.73 -1.26 21.36
N VAL A 387 -7.37 0.03 21.42
CA VAL A 387 -6.83 0.63 22.65
C VAL A 387 -7.87 0.65 23.77
N ALA A 388 -9.14 0.86 23.47
CA ALA A 388 -10.20 0.76 24.50
C ALA A 388 -10.23 -0.62 25.15
N SER A 389 -10.14 -1.69 24.35
CA SER A 389 -10.05 -3.05 24.85
C SER A 389 -8.80 -3.29 25.68
N LEU A 390 -7.64 -2.81 25.23
CA LEU A 390 -6.38 -2.93 25.97
C LEU A 390 -6.42 -2.21 27.33
N VAL A 391 -6.97 -1.01 27.37
CA VAL A 391 -7.11 -0.20 28.58
C VAL A 391 -8.10 -0.84 29.58
N GLU A 392 -9.16 -1.48 29.08
CA GLU A 392 -10.07 -2.27 29.90
C GLU A 392 -9.35 -3.44 30.58
N ASP A 393 -8.48 -4.13 29.84
CA ASP A 393 -7.72 -5.29 30.33
C ASP A 393 -6.50 -4.88 31.18
N ALA A 394 -6.02 -3.65 31.12
CA ALA A 394 -4.80 -3.18 31.74
C ALA A 394 -4.65 -3.54 33.24
N PRO A 395 -5.69 -3.48 34.09
CA PRO A 395 -5.57 -3.87 35.49
C PRO A 395 -5.13 -5.33 35.71
N LEU A 396 -5.40 -6.21 34.75
CA LEU A 396 -4.97 -7.61 34.79
C LEU A 396 -3.55 -7.75 34.23
N LEU A 397 -3.20 -6.98 33.21
CA LEU A 397 -1.91 -7.04 32.51
C LEU A 397 -0.76 -6.53 33.37
N VAL A 398 -0.95 -5.45 34.12
CA VAL A 398 0.09 -4.83 34.97
C VAL A 398 0.48 -5.70 36.19
N ARG A 399 -0.27 -6.76 36.48
CA ARG A 399 0.05 -7.70 37.56
C ARG A 399 1.21 -8.64 37.17
N GLY A 400 1.62 -8.70 35.93
CA GLY A 400 2.76 -9.49 35.47
C GLY A 400 4.09 -8.77 35.78
N ASP A 401 5.08 -9.53 36.22
CA ASP A 401 6.45 -9.02 36.47
C ASP A 401 7.19 -8.86 35.15
N VAL A 402 7.03 -7.71 34.47
CA VAL A 402 7.85 -7.29 33.34
C VAL A 402 8.96 -6.38 33.89
N THR A 403 10.06 -6.96 34.31
CA THR A 403 11.17 -6.22 34.96
C THR A 403 12.32 -5.93 34.01
N ALA A 404 12.53 -6.76 32.97
CA ALA A 404 13.59 -6.58 32.00
C ALA A 404 13.42 -5.29 31.17
N ASP A 405 14.52 -4.59 30.90
CA ASP A 405 14.54 -3.52 29.91
C ASP A 405 14.44 -4.16 28.51
N PRO A 406 13.40 -3.83 27.71
CA PRO A 406 13.23 -4.44 26.40
C PRO A 406 14.36 -4.14 25.44
N LEU A 407 14.93 -2.92 25.44
CA LEU A 407 16.03 -2.56 24.55
C LEU A 407 17.33 -3.29 24.91
N GLU A 408 17.63 -3.42 26.19
CA GLU A 408 18.77 -4.23 26.64
C GLU A 408 18.59 -5.69 26.26
N ALA A 409 17.41 -6.25 26.44
CA ALA A 409 17.09 -7.63 26.07
C ALA A 409 17.24 -7.86 24.54
N LEU A 410 16.82 -6.90 23.71
CA LEU A 410 17.01 -6.94 22.26
C LEU A 410 18.48 -6.94 21.87
N ARG A 411 19.28 -6.03 22.46
CA ARG A 411 20.73 -5.96 22.20
C ARG A 411 21.44 -7.23 22.67
N ALA A 412 21.08 -7.75 23.82
CA ALA A 412 21.63 -9.00 24.34
C ALA A 412 21.31 -10.22 23.47
N SER A 413 20.19 -10.19 22.72
CA SER A 413 19.84 -11.22 21.72
C SER A 413 20.52 -11.05 20.36
N GLY A 414 21.43 -10.07 20.22
CA GLY A 414 22.16 -9.81 18.98
C GLY A 414 21.40 -8.92 17.99
N GLN A 415 20.26 -8.38 18.37
CA GLN A 415 19.55 -7.39 17.55
C GLN A 415 20.31 -6.05 17.61
N LEU A 416 20.35 -5.34 16.49
CA LEU A 416 20.94 -4.01 16.38
C LEU A 416 19.87 -2.99 16.01
N PRO A 417 19.02 -2.57 16.95
CA PRO A 417 17.93 -1.67 16.67
C PRO A 417 18.42 -0.31 16.17
N VAL A 418 17.67 0.26 15.25
CA VAL A 418 17.80 1.66 14.82
C VAL A 418 16.77 2.47 15.59
N GLU A 419 17.23 3.29 16.51
CA GLU A 419 16.40 4.18 17.28
C GLU A 419 16.15 5.51 16.54
N TRP A 420 15.43 6.46 17.15
CA TRP A 420 15.01 7.70 16.50
C TRP A 420 16.17 8.53 15.93
N ASP A 421 17.29 8.64 16.65
CA ASP A 421 18.47 9.35 16.18
C ASP A 421 19.07 8.72 14.92
N GLY A 422 19.04 7.39 14.84
CA GLY A 422 19.45 6.67 13.63
C GLY A 422 18.52 6.96 12.44
N TRP A 423 17.21 7.02 12.67
CA TRP A 423 16.27 7.47 11.65
C TRP A 423 16.53 8.92 11.19
N LEU A 424 16.77 9.85 12.12
CA LEU A 424 17.12 11.23 11.79
C LEU A 424 18.43 11.32 10.99
N SER A 425 19.36 10.42 11.23
CA SER A 425 20.59 10.32 10.44
C SER A 425 20.32 9.85 9.01
N ILE A 426 19.40 8.88 8.82
CA ILE A 426 18.93 8.48 7.48
C ILE A 426 18.29 9.67 6.76
N GLU A 427 17.41 10.43 7.42
CA GLU A 427 16.77 11.60 6.80
C GLU A 427 17.80 12.63 6.32
N ARG A 428 18.84 12.89 7.13
CA ARG A 428 19.92 13.80 6.75
C ARG A 428 20.70 13.28 5.54
N ALA A 429 21.02 11.99 5.52
CA ALA A 429 21.73 11.37 4.41
C ALA A 429 20.92 11.42 3.11
N GLU A 430 19.62 11.19 3.16
CA GLU A 430 18.70 11.31 2.00
C GLU A 430 18.59 12.74 1.49
N ALA A 431 18.56 13.73 2.39
CA ALA A 431 18.56 15.14 2.01
C ALA A 431 19.89 15.56 1.37
N GLU A 432 21.01 15.05 1.86
CA GLU A 432 22.35 15.31 1.30
C GLU A 432 22.53 14.64 -0.06
N LEU A 433 22.09 13.39 -0.20
CA LEU A 433 22.03 12.70 -1.48
C LEU A 433 21.20 13.49 -2.50
N GLY A 434 20.04 14.00 -2.10
CA GLY A 434 19.22 14.87 -2.95
C GLY A 434 19.95 16.11 -3.41
N ARG A 435 20.62 16.82 -2.50
CA ARG A 435 21.43 18.01 -2.82
C ARG A 435 22.57 17.70 -3.80
N SER A 436 23.28 16.60 -3.60
CA SER A 436 24.37 16.17 -4.50
C SER A 436 23.89 15.89 -5.92
N LEU A 437 22.61 15.51 -6.07
CA LEU A 437 21.95 15.23 -7.36
C LEU A 437 21.16 16.43 -7.92
N GLY A 438 21.25 17.61 -7.28
CA GLY A 438 20.46 18.78 -7.65
C GLY A 438 18.95 18.59 -7.44
N ARG A 439 18.56 17.82 -6.42
CA ARG A 439 17.18 17.47 -6.04
C ARG A 439 16.93 17.81 -4.57
N GLY A 440 15.69 17.85 -4.14
CA GLY A 440 15.34 18.15 -2.75
C GLY A 440 15.75 17.02 -1.80
N ARG A 441 15.19 15.86 -2.00
CA ARG A 441 15.47 14.62 -1.26
C ARG A 441 15.52 13.47 -2.24
N VAL A 442 16.36 12.49 -1.98
CA VAL A 442 16.39 11.21 -2.71
C VAL A 442 16.47 10.09 -1.68
N LYS A 443 15.58 9.13 -1.76
CA LYS A 443 15.57 7.98 -0.86
C LYS A 443 16.73 7.04 -1.14
N ILE A 444 17.31 6.51 -0.08
CA ILE A 444 18.30 5.41 -0.12
C ILE A 444 17.52 4.11 -0.37
N PRO A 445 17.84 3.34 -1.45
CA PRO A 445 16.98 2.23 -1.89
C PRO A 445 17.39 0.87 -1.34
N ASP A 446 18.43 0.74 -0.54
CA ASP A 446 18.98 -0.55 -0.12
C ASP A 446 19.27 -0.61 1.37
N TRP A 447 19.28 -1.85 1.89
CA TRP A 447 19.49 -2.11 3.31
C TRP A 447 20.83 -1.62 3.82
N SER A 448 21.93 -1.86 3.09
CA SER A 448 23.27 -1.45 3.55
C SER A 448 23.36 0.05 3.66
N GLY A 449 22.92 0.77 2.62
CA GLY A 449 22.92 2.23 2.62
C GLY A 449 22.08 2.85 3.75
N LEU A 450 20.92 2.27 4.05
CA LEU A 450 20.08 2.71 5.16
C LEU A 450 20.75 2.48 6.52
N LEU A 451 21.34 1.30 6.74
CA LEU A 451 21.99 0.96 7.99
C LEU A 451 23.27 1.74 8.21
N ASP A 452 24.09 1.96 7.17
CA ASP A 452 25.29 2.79 7.23
C ASP A 452 24.92 4.24 7.55
N ALA A 453 23.87 4.78 6.91
CA ALA A 453 23.36 6.10 7.21
C ALA A 453 22.86 6.22 8.66
N ALA A 454 22.15 5.20 9.16
CA ALA A 454 21.64 5.17 10.53
C ALA A 454 22.77 5.21 11.58
N ARG A 455 23.92 4.59 11.27
CA ARG A 455 25.13 4.59 12.14
C ARG A 455 25.97 5.84 12.01
N GLY A 456 25.67 6.73 11.08
CA GLY A 456 26.50 7.89 10.77
C GLY A 456 27.78 7.55 10.01
N GLU A 457 27.87 6.37 9.41
CA GLU A 457 29.04 5.89 8.65
C GLU A 457 28.97 6.26 7.16
N GLY A 458 27.87 6.87 6.71
CA GLY A 458 27.70 7.34 5.33
C GLY A 458 28.58 8.56 5.04
N ARG A 459 29.57 8.40 4.18
CA ARG A 459 30.35 9.49 3.59
C ARG A 459 29.80 9.94 2.25
#